data_fadbb5dc9707d3780e5187a42aaf521d
#
_entry.id   fadbb5dc9707d3780e5187a42aaf521d
#
_cell.length_a   1.000
_cell.length_b   1.000
_cell.length_c   1.000
_cell.angle_alpha   90.00
_cell.angle_beta   90.00
_cell.angle_gamma   90.00
#
_symmetry.space_group_name_H-M   'P 1'
#
loop_
_entity.id
_entity.type
_entity.pdbx_description
1 polymer ?
#
loop_
_entity_poly.entity_id
_entity_poly.type
_entity_poly.pdbx_seq_one_letter_code
_entity_poly.pdbx_strand_id
1 'polypeptide(L)'
;MKRSFFNPANPGAVTAICIACLCTVASVNLQASDIQTGRYSMVSSAPTQAQSELLEASVTVQLPDRIQTIGETVRYLLQRSGYRLAASQSTAPETLALFALPLPAVHRHLGPMTLREALETLAGRAFHLVQDPVHRLITFEQCAVKQVAAHETMNMANVEVAQDDD
;
A
#
# COMPACT_ATOMS: atom_id res chain seq x y z
N MET A 1 -20.94 -79.11 -12.35
CA MET A 1 -20.71 -77.76 -12.94
C MET A 1 -21.40 -76.71 -12.08
N LYS A 2 -20.64 -76.04 -11.19
CA LYS A 2 -21.14 -74.89 -10.40
C LYS A 2 -20.29 -73.69 -10.78
N ARG A 3 -20.89 -72.70 -11.46
CA ARG A 3 -20.29 -71.42 -11.75
C ARG A 3 -20.41 -70.51 -10.52
N SER A 4 -19.28 -70.12 -9.96
CA SER A 4 -19.22 -69.15 -8.90
C SER A 4 -19.38 -67.73 -9.52
N PHE A 5 -20.43 -67.01 -9.07
CA PHE A 5 -20.62 -65.60 -9.46
C PHE A 5 -19.72 -64.74 -8.61
N PHE A 6 -18.85 -64.03 -9.26
CA PHE A 6 -17.99 -62.98 -8.66
C PHE A 6 -18.86 -61.75 -8.42
N ASN A 7 -19.01 -61.38 -7.18
CA ASN A 7 -19.77 -60.20 -6.77
C ASN A 7 -18.80 -58.96 -6.86
N PRO A 8 -19.08 -57.93 -7.68
CA PRO A 8 -18.22 -56.79 -7.79
C PRO A 8 -18.28 -56.00 -6.48
N ALA A 9 -17.08 -55.73 -5.93
CA ALA A 9 -16.87 -54.97 -4.71
C ALA A 9 -17.54 -53.59 -4.78
N ASN A 10 -18.18 -53.23 -3.67
CA ASN A 10 -18.92 -52.01 -3.44
C ASN A 10 -18.03 -50.77 -3.69
N PRO A 11 -18.31 -49.90 -4.68
CA PRO A 11 -17.43 -48.75 -5.01
C PRO A 11 -17.39 -47.69 -3.91
N GLY A 12 -18.30 -47.75 -2.91
CA GLY A 12 -18.32 -46.80 -1.81
C GLY A 12 -17.21 -46.95 -0.77
N ALA A 13 -16.59 -48.14 -0.69
CA ALA A 13 -15.54 -48.39 0.31
C ALA A 13 -14.15 -47.81 -0.16
N VAL A 14 -13.91 -47.81 -1.44
CA VAL A 14 -12.64 -47.32 -2.01
C VAL A 14 -12.57 -45.80 -2.02
N THR A 15 -13.70 -45.13 -2.26
CA THR A 15 -13.79 -43.66 -2.20
C THR A 15 -13.63 -43.11 -0.78
N ALA A 16 -14.11 -43.82 0.23
CA ALA A 16 -13.95 -43.39 1.64
C ALA A 16 -12.49 -43.43 2.11
N ILE A 17 -11.69 -44.39 1.64
CA ILE A 17 -10.27 -44.51 2.01
C ILE A 17 -9.44 -43.40 1.34
N CYS A 18 -9.73 -43.01 0.09
CA CYS A 18 -9.05 -41.94 -0.59
C CYS A 18 -9.31 -40.56 0.02
N ILE A 19 -10.50 -40.28 0.55
CA ILE A 19 -10.85 -39.03 1.21
C ILE A 19 -10.18 -38.92 2.58
N ALA A 20 -10.02 -40.01 3.32
CA ALA A 20 -9.31 -40.00 4.59
C ALA A 20 -7.79 -39.77 4.44
N CYS A 21 -7.18 -40.16 3.32
CA CYS A 21 -5.75 -39.90 3.05
C CYS A 21 -5.45 -38.45 2.62
N LEU A 22 -6.42 -37.68 2.11
CA LEU A 22 -6.21 -36.30 1.69
C LEU A 22 -6.27 -35.28 2.84
N CYS A 23 -6.83 -35.65 4.00
CA CYS A 23 -7.00 -34.75 5.15
C CYS A 23 -5.79 -34.69 6.09
N THR A 24 -4.72 -35.45 5.86
CA THR A 24 -3.48 -35.42 6.67
C THR A 24 -2.36 -34.59 6.02
N VAL A 25 -2.66 -33.52 5.30
CA VAL A 25 -1.66 -32.50 5.02
C VAL A 25 -1.47 -31.74 6.32
N ALA A 26 -0.61 -32.30 7.18
CA ALA A 26 -0.11 -31.61 8.36
C ALA A 26 0.41 -30.25 7.91
N SER A 27 -0.17 -29.18 8.45
CA SER A 27 0.32 -27.83 8.31
C SER A 27 1.74 -27.79 8.88
N VAL A 28 2.74 -27.94 8.04
CA VAL A 28 4.14 -27.74 8.40
C VAL A 28 4.28 -26.25 8.64
N ASN A 29 4.20 -25.83 9.90
CA ASN A 29 4.61 -24.48 10.29
C ASN A 29 6.11 -24.40 10.02
N LEU A 30 6.49 -23.87 8.86
CA LEU A 30 7.85 -23.46 8.55
C LEU A 30 8.17 -22.24 9.44
N GLN A 31 8.65 -22.50 10.63
CA GLN A 31 9.28 -21.46 11.44
C GLN A 31 10.68 -21.26 10.86
N ALA A 32 10.88 -20.11 10.26
CA ALA A 32 12.20 -19.67 9.87
C ALA A 32 13.01 -19.43 11.15
N SER A 33 14.04 -20.24 11.40
CA SER A 33 14.94 -20.11 12.53
C SER A 33 16.12 -19.20 12.18
N ASP A 34 16.59 -18.43 13.15
CA ASP A 34 17.79 -17.61 13.01
C ASP A 34 19.00 -18.51 12.70
N ILE A 35 19.80 -18.12 11.72
CA ILE A 35 20.99 -18.85 11.29
C ILE A 35 22.22 -18.19 11.88
N GLN A 36 23.00 -18.94 12.64
CA GLN A 36 24.29 -18.48 13.15
C GLN A 36 25.33 -18.54 12.01
N THR A 37 25.78 -17.39 11.54
CA THR A 37 26.77 -17.25 10.47
C THR A 37 28.18 -17.06 10.96
N GLY A 38 28.38 -16.88 12.27
CA GLY A 38 29.68 -16.73 12.90
C GLY A 38 29.62 -16.89 14.39
N ARG A 39 30.78 -16.88 15.06
CA ARG A 39 30.90 -17.11 16.51
C ARG A 39 30.11 -16.09 17.34
N TYR A 40 29.89 -14.88 16.79
CA TYR A 40 29.15 -13.76 17.41
C TYR A 40 28.16 -13.09 16.48
N SER A 41 27.83 -13.73 15.34
CA SER A 41 26.94 -13.17 14.34
C SER A 41 25.76 -14.11 14.07
N MET A 42 24.55 -13.62 14.33
CA MET A 42 23.29 -14.28 13.99
C MET A 42 22.59 -13.47 12.91
N VAL A 43 22.06 -14.14 11.90
CA VAL A 43 21.21 -13.54 10.87
C VAL A 43 19.78 -13.98 11.14
N SER A 44 18.93 -13.01 11.39
CA SER A 44 17.49 -13.27 11.53
C SER A 44 16.91 -13.71 10.19
N SER A 45 16.17 -14.79 10.21
CA SER A 45 15.43 -15.28 9.05
C SER A 45 14.13 -14.52 8.78
N ALA A 46 13.75 -13.60 9.69
CA ALA A 46 12.64 -12.70 9.47
C ALA A 46 13.04 -11.58 8.49
N PRO A 47 12.18 -11.22 7.52
CA PRO A 47 12.47 -10.08 6.65
C PRO A 47 12.56 -8.80 7.47
N THR A 48 13.47 -7.89 7.08
CA THR A 48 13.49 -6.54 7.64
C THR A 48 12.23 -5.79 7.26
N GLN A 49 11.90 -4.71 7.99
CA GLN A 49 10.73 -3.88 7.67
C GLN A 49 10.76 -3.38 6.21
N ALA A 50 11.91 -2.96 5.71
CA ALA A 50 12.07 -2.54 4.32
C ALA A 50 11.90 -3.67 3.29
N GLN A 51 12.10 -4.93 3.69
CA GLN A 51 11.85 -6.09 2.83
C GLN A 51 10.38 -6.53 2.83
N SER A 52 9.70 -6.38 3.97
CA SER A 52 8.28 -6.70 4.10
C SER A 52 7.39 -5.58 3.55
N GLU A 53 7.78 -4.33 3.79
CA GLU A 53 7.06 -3.12 3.37
C GLU A 53 7.94 -2.33 2.39
N LEU A 54 7.67 -2.47 1.10
CA LEU A 54 8.51 -1.89 0.04
C LEU A 54 8.58 -0.35 0.05
N LEU A 55 7.59 0.32 0.66
CA LEU A 55 7.59 1.78 0.80
C LEU A 55 8.53 2.26 1.92
N GLU A 56 8.93 1.39 2.84
CA GLU A 56 9.90 1.69 3.89
C GLU A 56 11.37 1.53 3.41
N ALA A 57 11.57 1.18 2.15
CA ALA A 57 12.90 1.14 1.56
C ALA A 57 13.51 2.55 1.53
N SER A 58 14.74 2.67 2.06
CA SER A 58 15.48 3.93 2.01
C SER A 58 15.94 4.23 0.58
N VAL A 59 15.69 5.44 0.13
CA VAL A 59 16.05 5.92 -1.21
C VAL A 59 16.85 7.20 -1.14
N THR A 60 17.79 7.32 -2.08
CA THR A 60 18.47 8.58 -2.41
C THR A 60 18.43 8.72 -3.92
N VAL A 61 17.72 9.72 -4.41
CA VAL A 61 17.44 9.87 -5.84
C VAL A 61 17.76 11.27 -6.31
N GLN A 62 18.50 11.35 -7.41
CA GLN A 62 18.65 12.54 -8.21
C GLN A 62 17.79 12.41 -9.46
N LEU A 63 16.82 13.30 -9.61
CA LEU A 63 15.88 13.28 -10.73
C LEU A 63 16.49 13.87 -11.97
N PRO A 64 16.43 13.20 -13.13
CA PRO A 64 16.91 13.73 -14.40
C PRO A 64 16.07 14.92 -14.87
N ASP A 65 16.70 15.83 -15.63
CA ASP A 65 16.07 17.08 -16.09
C ASP A 65 14.83 16.88 -16.98
N ARG A 66 14.72 15.72 -17.63
CA ARG A 66 13.55 15.37 -18.44
C ARG A 66 12.26 15.21 -17.65
N ILE A 67 12.37 15.01 -16.32
CA ILE A 67 11.21 14.89 -15.42
C ILE A 67 10.83 16.29 -14.96
N GLN A 68 9.65 16.75 -15.36
CA GLN A 68 9.22 18.14 -15.15
C GLN A 68 8.02 18.26 -14.21
N THR A 69 7.22 17.16 -14.03
CA THR A 69 6.00 17.21 -13.24
C THR A 69 6.08 16.31 -12.03
N ILE A 70 5.22 16.57 -11.02
CA ILE A 70 5.08 15.71 -9.83
C ILE A 70 4.63 14.31 -10.25
N GLY A 71 3.68 14.19 -11.17
CA GLY A 71 3.19 12.89 -11.62
C GLY A 71 4.26 12.04 -12.33
N GLU A 72 5.15 12.67 -13.12
CA GLU A 72 6.30 11.98 -13.72
C GLU A 72 7.29 11.52 -12.65
N THR A 73 7.54 12.37 -11.65
CA THR A 73 8.43 12.06 -10.53
C THR A 73 7.91 10.87 -9.73
N VAL A 74 6.63 10.85 -9.36
CA VAL A 74 5.99 9.74 -8.65
C VAL A 74 6.13 8.45 -9.45
N ARG A 75 5.82 8.47 -10.75
CA ARG A 75 6.00 7.28 -11.61
C ARG A 75 7.44 6.80 -11.67
N TYR A 76 8.40 7.73 -11.74
CA TYR A 76 9.82 7.42 -11.75
C TYR A 76 10.27 6.73 -10.45
N LEU A 77 9.87 7.25 -9.29
CA LEU A 77 10.17 6.66 -7.99
C LEU A 77 9.56 5.26 -7.82
N LEU A 78 8.35 5.06 -8.35
CA LEU A 78 7.65 3.78 -8.25
C LEU A 78 8.19 2.69 -9.17
N GLN A 79 8.99 3.00 -10.20
CA GLN A 79 9.46 2.02 -11.20
C GLN A 79 10.12 0.77 -10.60
N ARG A 80 10.80 0.90 -9.46
CA ARG A 80 11.53 -0.19 -8.80
C ARG A 80 10.88 -0.68 -7.51
N SER A 81 9.79 -0.09 -7.09
CA SER A 81 9.12 -0.42 -5.83
C SER A 81 8.13 -1.57 -5.96
N GLY A 82 7.79 -1.98 -7.18
CA GLY A 82 6.72 -2.94 -7.43
C GLY A 82 5.32 -2.35 -7.30
N TYR A 83 5.18 -1.09 -6.91
CA TYR A 83 3.92 -0.35 -6.90
C TYR A 83 3.69 0.40 -8.20
N ARG A 84 2.44 0.68 -8.50
CA ARG A 84 2.00 1.47 -9.66
C ARG A 84 1.05 2.56 -9.20
N LEU A 85 1.05 3.68 -9.91
CA LEU A 85 0.06 4.72 -9.70
C LEU A 85 -1.32 4.21 -10.15
N ALA A 86 -2.36 4.49 -9.37
CA ALA A 86 -3.73 4.17 -9.74
C ALA A 86 -4.10 4.81 -11.08
N ALA A 87 -4.99 4.16 -11.84
CA ALA A 87 -5.40 4.66 -13.14
C ALA A 87 -6.13 6.01 -13.01
N SER A 88 -5.95 6.89 -13.99
CA SER A 88 -6.56 8.23 -13.98
C SER A 88 -8.09 8.22 -13.91
N GLN A 89 -8.73 7.15 -14.37
CA GLN A 89 -10.19 6.97 -14.31
C GLN A 89 -10.72 6.76 -12.89
N SER A 90 -9.88 6.25 -11.98
CA SER A 90 -10.20 6.02 -10.57
C SER A 90 -9.55 7.05 -9.64
N THR A 91 -8.91 8.07 -10.20
CA THR A 91 -8.19 9.10 -9.45
C THR A 91 -9.05 10.37 -9.37
N ALA A 92 -9.15 10.95 -8.18
CA ALA A 92 -9.87 12.20 -7.96
C ALA A 92 -9.28 13.35 -8.79
N PRO A 93 -10.11 14.31 -9.25
CA PRO A 93 -9.65 15.43 -10.08
C PRO A 93 -8.59 16.30 -9.37
N GLU A 94 -8.66 16.44 -8.05
CA GLU A 94 -7.67 17.16 -7.24
C GLU A 94 -6.30 16.51 -7.31
N THR A 95 -6.27 15.18 -7.29
CA THR A 95 -5.03 14.38 -7.41
C THR A 95 -4.47 14.46 -8.83
N LEU A 96 -5.33 14.50 -9.85
CA LEU A 96 -4.88 14.73 -11.22
C LEU A 96 -4.26 16.12 -11.39
N ALA A 97 -4.85 17.15 -10.75
CA ALA A 97 -4.28 18.49 -10.71
C ALA A 97 -2.90 18.51 -10.02
N LEU A 98 -2.75 17.80 -8.89
CA LEU A 98 -1.46 17.62 -8.21
C LEU A 98 -0.41 17.05 -9.16
N PHE A 99 -0.74 16.00 -9.91
CA PHE A 99 0.21 15.36 -10.83
C PHE A 99 0.64 16.24 -12.01
N ALA A 100 -0.18 17.23 -12.38
CA ALA A 100 0.13 18.19 -13.42
C ALA A 100 1.03 19.34 -12.94
N LEU A 101 1.19 19.51 -11.62
CA LEU A 101 2.03 20.58 -11.09
C LEU A 101 3.51 20.41 -11.50
N PRO A 102 4.22 21.51 -11.76
CA PRO A 102 5.65 21.47 -12.04
C PRO A 102 6.43 20.98 -10.81
N LEU A 103 7.49 20.22 -11.04
CA LEU A 103 8.38 19.76 -9.99
C LEU A 103 9.22 20.92 -9.46
N PRO A 104 9.13 21.25 -8.14
CA PRO A 104 9.98 22.26 -7.53
C PRO A 104 11.47 21.87 -7.60
N ALA A 105 12.33 22.85 -7.82
CA ALA A 105 13.79 22.62 -7.93
C ALA A 105 14.39 21.95 -6.68
N VAL A 106 13.85 22.25 -5.50
CA VAL A 106 14.28 21.67 -4.23
C VAL A 106 14.01 20.17 -4.14
N HIS A 107 13.03 19.65 -4.87
CA HIS A 107 12.67 18.23 -4.89
C HIS A 107 13.40 17.43 -5.98
N ARG A 108 14.34 18.05 -6.72
CA ARG A 108 15.16 17.30 -7.68
C ARG A 108 16.19 16.37 -7.04
N HIS A 109 16.49 16.59 -5.75
CA HIS A 109 17.34 15.74 -4.94
C HIS A 109 16.52 15.30 -3.72
N LEU A 110 16.21 14.02 -3.66
CA LEU A 110 15.44 13.42 -2.57
C LEU A 110 16.30 12.39 -1.83
N GLY A 111 16.30 12.47 -0.52
CA GLY A 111 16.94 11.49 0.35
C GLY A 111 18.18 11.99 1.10
N PRO A 112 18.74 11.15 1.97
CA PRO A 112 18.24 9.80 2.33
C PRO A 112 16.93 9.85 3.11
N MET A 113 15.90 9.18 2.63
CA MET A 113 14.58 9.08 3.26
C MET A 113 13.88 7.80 2.78
N THR A 114 12.77 7.41 3.41
CA THR A 114 12.00 6.27 2.89
C THR A 114 11.27 6.65 1.60
N LEU A 115 10.92 5.66 0.78
CA LEU A 115 10.14 5.90 -0.43
C LEU A 115 8.78 6.53 -0.09
N ARG A 116 8.16 6.12 1.03
CA ARG A 116 6.92 6.72 1.56
C ARG A 116 7.11 8.22 1.80
N GLU A 117 8.12 8.61 2.58
CA GLU A 117 8.42 10.01 2.88
C GLU A 117 8.70 10.83 1.62
N ALA A 118 9.40 10.25 0.64
CA ALA A 118 9.67 10.91 -0.64
C ALA A 118 8.35 11.19 -1.40
N LEU A 119 7.44 10.22 -1.44
CA LEU A 119 6.13 10.38 -2.09
C LEU A 119 5.24 11.40 -1.37
N GLU A 120 5.21 11.38 -0.04
CA GLU A 120 4.46 12.34 0.79
C GLU A 120 5.04 13.76 0.68
N THR A 121 6.38 13.89 0.59
CA THR A 121 7.04 15.17 0.37
C THR A 121 6.65 15.80 -0.96
N LEU A 122 6.52 15.00 -2.02
CA LEU A 122 6.09 15.46 -3.34
C LEU A 122 4.61 15.87 -3.38
N ALA A 123 3.76 15.15 -2.66
CA ALA A 123 2.34 15.44 -2.57
C ALA A 123 2.04 16.68 -1.70
N GLY A 124 2.90 16.94 -0.71
CA GLY A 124 2.75 18.03 0.24
C GLY A 124 1.65 17.76 1.28
N ARG A 125 1.49 18.68 2.23
CA ARG A 125 0.60 18.53 3.41
C ARG A 125 -0.89 18.50 3.07
N ALA A 126 -1.28 18.91 1.87
CA ALA A 126 -2.68 18.93 1.44
C ALA A 126 -3.18 17.55 1.00
N PHE A 127 -2.28 16.59 0.86
CA PHE A 127 -2.61 15.24 0.40
C PHE A 127 -2.01 14.20 1.36
N HIS A 128 -2.67 13.06 1.47
CA HIS A 128 -2.14 11.88 2.12
C HIS A 128 -2.00 10.72 1.12
N LEU A 129 -1.01 9.88 1.37
CA LEU A 129 -0.73 8.71 0.57
C LEU A 129 -1.70 7.58 0.92
N VAL A 130 -2.39 7.05 -0.09
CA VAL A 130 -3.24 5.86 0.04
C VAL A 130 -2.59 4.70 -0.69
N GLN A 131 -2.41 3.59 0.01
CA GLN A 131 -1.75 2.40 -0.47
C GLN A 131 -2.71 1.22 -0.50
N ASP A 132 -2.79 0.53 -1.63
CA ASP A 132 -3.40 -0.79 -1.76
C ASP A 132 -2.28 -1.84 -1.90
N PRO A 133 -1.94 -2.56 -0.83
CA PRO A 133 -0.88 -3.56 -0.86
C PRO A 133 -1.26 -4.81 -1.64
N VAL A 134 -2.56 -5.11 -1.80
CA VAL A 134 -3.06 -6.29 -2.50
C VAL A 134 -2.85 -6.15 -4.01
N HIS A 135 -3.26 -5.02 -4.56
CA HIS A 135 -3.14 -4.74 -6.00
C HIS A 135 -1.85 -3.97 -6.35
N ARG A 136 -1.04 -3.64 -5.35
CA ARG A 136 0.20 -2.85 -5.51
C ARG A 136 -0.08 -1.50 -6.17
N LEU A 137 -1.12 -0.81 -5.70
CA LEU A 137 -1.50 0.51 -6.19
C LEU A 137 -1.25 1.58 -5.16
N ILE A 138 -0.94 2.79 -5.66
CA ILE A 138 -0.78 4.01 -4.88
C ILE A 138 -1.64 5.08 -5.50
N THR A 139 -2.30 5.86 -4.65
CA THR A 139 -2.96 7.11 -5.00
C THR A 139 -2.75 8.13 -3.89
N PHE A 140 -3.21 9.35 -4.13
CA PHE A 140 -3.21 10.40 -3.13
C PHE A 140 -4.64 10.92 -2.97
N GLU A 141 -5.02 11.19 -1.74
CA GLU A 141 -6.32 11.80 -1.42
C GLU A 141 -6.09 13.15 -0.75
N GLN A 142 -6.88 14.13 -1.14
CA GLN A 142 -6.81 15.44 -0.54
C GLN A 142 -7.29 15.35 0.91
N CYS A 143 -6.52 15.92 1.85
CA CYS A 143 -6.93 16.05 3.23
C CYS A 143 -8.18 16.93 3.30
N ALA A 144 -9.26 16.44 3.92
CA ALA A 144 -10.44 17.26 4.17
C ALA A 144 -10.04 18.49 4.99
N VAL A 145 -10.08 19.65 4.37
CA VAL A 145 -9.95 20.91 5.10
C VAL A 145 -11.17 21.00 6.01
N LYS A 146 -11.00 20.79 7.31
CA LYS A 146 -12.04 21.14 8.28
C LYS A 146 -12.37 22.61 8.03
N GLN A 147 -13.56 22.87 7.47
CA GLN A 147 -14.11 24.21 7.35
C GLN A 147 -14.43 24.75 8.77
N VAL A 148 -13.40 25.15 9.49
CA VAL A 148 -13.55 25.86 10.76
C VAL A 148 -13.93 27.32 10.51
N ALA A 149 -13.70 27.84 9.31
CA ALA A 149 -13.91 29.26 8.99
C ALA A 149 -15.37 29.64 8.69
N ALA A 150 -16.29 28.69 8.41
CA ALA A 150 -17.67 29.06 8.08
C ALA A 150 -18.59 29.21 9.31
N HIS A 151 -18.18 28.75 10.48
CA HIS A 151 -19.00 28.87 11.70
C HIS A 151 -18.73 30.15 12.48
N GLU A 152 -17.55 30.74 12.33
CA GLU A 152 -17.21 31.99 13.04
C GLU A 152 -17.86 33.22 12.38
N THR A 153 -18.00 33.23 11.06
CA THR A 153 -18.69 34.35 10.37
C THR A 153 -20.21 34.33 10.53
N MET A 154 -20.85 33.20 10.74
CA MET A 154 -22.27 33.12 11.05
C MET A 154 -22.59 33.55 12.49
N ASN A 155 -21.66 33.35 13.40
CA ASN A 155 -21.88 33.72 14.80
C ASN A 155 -21.66 35.24 15.05
N MET A 156 -20.80 35.91 14.26
CA MET A 156 -20.63 37.35 14.32
C MET A 156 -21.82 38.14 13.72
N ALA A 157 -22.46 37.60 12.66
CA ALA A 157 -23.60 38.22 12.03
C ALA A 157 -24.89 38.14 12.89
N ASN A 158 -24.97 37.16 13.80
CA ASN A 158 -26.12 37.03 14.72
C ASN A 158 -26.00 37.83 16.03
N VAL A 159 -24.81 38.34 16.36
CA VAL A 159 -24.61 39.15 17.55
C VAL A 159 -24.92 40.62 17.31
N GLU A 160 -24.85 41.11 16.07
CA GLU A 160 -25.05 42.53 15.73
C GLU A 160 -26.53 42.93 15.52
N VAL A 161 -27.45 41.94 15.40
CA VAL A 161 -28.90 42.21 15.23
C VAL A 161 -29.68 42.28 16.57
N ALA A 162 -29.04 42.00 17.70
CA ALA A 162 -29.70 41.91 19.01
C ALA A 162 -29.53 43.17 19.92
N GLN A 163 -29.01 44.30 19.42
CA GLN A 163 -28.71 45.48 20.23
C GLN A 163 -29.38 46.79 19.79
N ASP A 164 -30.41 46.77 18.95
CA ASP A 164 -31.22 47.97 18.66
C ASP A 164 -32.69 47.67 18.91
N ASP A 165 -33.08 47.55 20.18
CA ASP A 165 -34.44 47.78 20.68
C ASP A 165 -34.39 48.05 22.20
N ASP A 166 -34.15 49.35 22.56
CA ASP A 166 -34.60 49.92 23.82
C ASP A 166 -34.73 51.47 23.67
#